data_d6d0839a0075b68b4b87e60565f4abb9
#
_entry.id   d6d0839a0075b68b4b87e60565f4abb9
#
_cell.length_a   1.000
_cell.length_b   1.000
_cell.length_c   1.000
_cell.angle_alpha   90.00
_cell.angle_beta   90.00
_cell.angle_gamma   90.00
#
_symmetry.space_group_name_H-M   'P 1'
#
loop_
_entity.id
_entity.type
_entity.pdbx_description
1 polymer ?
#
loop_
_entity_poly.entity_id
_entity_poly.type
_entity_poly.pdbx_seq_one_letter_code
_entity_poly.pdbx_strand_id
1 'polypeptide(L)'
;MIRAKIGDATLHIAGSIRLAGIGAVAAALVALSPTASFAQAPARVEPPAASALVVPATKLLAIGSFTAKATPDVWQPILPSEVRETVRLYLAGKIDQWFVKQDQSGVVFILNLTDPKQAHDLLDKLPLGQAGLMEFQLIRLGPLSPLRALLNESTR
;
A
#
# COMPACT_ATOMS: atom_id res chain seq x y z
N MET A 1 -30.32 -21.51 36.76
CA MET A 1 -29.32 -22.38 37.40
C MET A 1 -28.61 -23.17 36.32
N ILE A 2 -27.36 -22.86 36.04
CA ILE A 2 -26.23 -23.77 35.81
C ILE A 2 -25.00 -22.87 35.62
N ARG A 3 -24.10 -22.93 36.58
CA ARG A 3 -22.74 -22.35 36.56
C ARG A 3 -21.78 -23.36 35.94
N ALA A 4 -20.83 -22.89 35.16
CA ALA A 4 -19.54 -23.55 34.97
C ALA A 4 -18.55 -22.44 34.54
N LYS A 5 -17.69 -22.00 35.33
CA LYS A 5 -16.43 -22.41 35.98
C LYS A 5 -15.24 -22.34 35.02
N ILE A 6 -14.52 -21.28 35.20
CA ILE A 6 -13.12 -20.84 35.16
C ILE A 6 -12.11 -21.97 34.94
N GLY A 7 -11.13 -21.71 34.06
CA GLY A 7 -9.86 -22.40 33.96
C GLY A 7 -8.72 -21.41 33.77
N ASP A 8 -8.10 -21.00 34.88
CA ASP A 8 -6.77 -20.37 34.95
C ASP A 8 -5.70 -21.35 34.46
N ALA A 9 -4.78 -20.87 33.65
CA ALA A 9 -3.48 -21.51 33.47
C ALA A 9 -2.39 -20.45 33.35
N THR A 10 -1.88 -20.07 34.50
CA THR A 10 -0.62 -19.34 34.69
C THR A 10 0.54 -20.31 34.46
N LEU A 11 1.43 -20.04 33.54
CA LEU A 11 2.69 -20.75 33.41
C LEU A 11 3.86 -19.76 33.57
N HIS A 12 4.40 -19.72 34.79
CA HIS A 12 5.72 -19.17 35.13
C HIS A 12 6.82 -20.14 34.68
N ILE A 13 7.78 -19.66 33.92
CA ILE A 13 9.09 -20.31 33.86
C ILE A 13 10.18 -19.25 34.09
N ALA A 14 10.65 -19.19 35.32
CA ALA A 14 11.93 -18.56 35.64
C ALA A 14 13.03 -19.62 35.51
N GLY A 15 14.08 -19.28 34.78
CA GLY A 15 15.26 -20.12 34.63
C GLY A 15 16.52 -19.27 34.59
N SER A 16 17.02 -18.95 35.79
CA SER A 16 18.36 -18.38 35.98
C SER A 16 19.41 -19.48 35.88
N ILE A 17 20.38 -19.35 35.00
CA ILE A 17 21.61 -20.15 35.07
C ILE A 17 22.80 -19.19 35.12
N ARG A 18 23.42 -19.12 36.33
CA ARG A 18 24.74 -18.62 36.55
C ARG A 18 25.74 -19.77 36.33
N LEU A 19 26.80 -19.55 35.60
CA LEU A 19 28.01 -20.35 35.81
C LEU A 19 29.22 -19.48 35.56
N ALA A 20 30.02 -19.35 36.59
CA ALA A 20 31.38 -18.81 36.60
C ALA A 20 32.33 -19.93 36.24
N GLY A 21 33.39 -19.61 35.54
CA GLY A 21 34.47 -20.56 35.23
C GLY A 21 35.71 -19.85 34.74
N ILE A 22 36.67 -19.65 35.60
CA ILE A 22 38.02 -19.13 35.42
C ILE A 22 38.86 -20.17 34.66
N GLY A 23 39.68 -19.73 33.73
CA GLY A 23 40.70 -20.59 33.14
C GLY A 23 41.57 -19.84 32.14
N ALA A 24 42.68 -19.25 32.63
CA ALA A 24 43.75 -18.69 31.82
C ALA A 24 44.69 -19.80 31.33
N VAL A 25 44.92 -19.89 30.04
CA VAL A 25 46.15 -20.50 29.49
C VAL A 25 46.55 -19.71 28.24
N ALA A 26 47.70 -19.06 28.34
CA ALA A 26 48.40 -18.45 27.25
C ALA A 26 49.08 -19.51 26.37
N ALA A 27 48.76 -19.57 25.11
CA ALA A 27 49.56 -20.26 24.10
C ALA A 27 49.69 -19.36 22.87
N ALA A 28 50.88 -18.81 22.70
CA ALA A 28 51.24 -18.05 21.50
C ALA A 28 51.43 -19.04 20.34
N LEU A 29 50.51 -18.99 19.38
CA LEU A 29 50.72 -19.61 18.06
C LEU A 29 50.80 -18.50 17.03
N VAL A 30 52.03 -18.33 16.51
CA VAL A 30 52.29 -17.54 15.31
C VAL A 30 51.67 -18.28 14.13
N ALA A 31 50.50 -17.87 13.70
CA ALA A 31 49.88 -18.35 12.47
C ALA A 31 50.24 -17.41 11.33
N LEU A 32 51.04 -17.92 10.37
CA LEU A 32 51.17 -17.32 9.05
C LEU A 32 49.77 -17.21 8.41
N SER A 33 49.26 -16.02 8.31
CA SER A 33 48.03 -15.77 7.56
C SER A 33 48.35 -15.76 6.06
N PRO A 34 47.74 -16.61 5.26
CA PRO A 34 47.77 -16.41 3.81
C PRO A 34 46.92 -15.16 3.50
N THR A 35 47.57 -14.16 2.90
CA THR A 35 46.89 -13.02 2.30
C THR A 35 45.99 -13.52 1.17
N ALA A 36 44.74 -13.82 1.49
CA ALA A 36 43.74 -14.03 0.47
C ALA A 36 43.51 -12.68 -0.24
N SER A 37 44.10 -12.57 -1.43
CA SER A 37 43.81 -11.50 -2.36
C SER A 37 42.34 -11.64 -2.77
N PHE A 38 41.46 -10.90 -2.13
CA PHE A 38 40.08 -10.80 -2.60
C PHE A 38 40.13 -10.07 -3.95
N ALA A 39 40.00 -10.86 -5.02
CA ALA A 39 39.73 -10.33 -6.34
C ALA A 39 38.50 -9.45 -6.20
N GLN A 40 38.66 -8.15 -6.31
CA GLN A 40 37.60 -7.17 -6.36
C GLN A 40 36.70 -7.56 -7.53
N ALA A 41 35.51 -8.02 -7.24
CA ALA A 41 34.48 -8.21 -8.27
C ALA A 41 34.36 -6.91 -9.05
N PRO A 42 34.28 -6.95 -10.38
CA PRO A 42 34.09 -5.74 -11.16
C PRO A 42 32.94 -4.97 -10.62
N ALA A 43 33.13 -3.70 -10.29
CA ALA A 43 32.11 -2.79 -9.83
C ALA A 43 30.95 -2.90 -10.84
N ARG A 44 29.80 -3.40 -10.36
CA ARG A 44 28.58 -3.43 -11.14
C ARG A 44 28.29 -1.97 -11.47
N VAL A 45 28.55 -1.58 -12.71
CA VAL A 45 28.14 -0.27 -13.24
C VAL A 45 26.62 -0.31 -13.17
N GLU A 46 26.04 0.30 -12.12
CA GLU A 46 24.62 0.58 -12.13
C GLU A 46 24.35 1.41 -13.38
N PRO A 47 23.44 0.97 -14.25
CA PRO A 47 23.03 1.82 -15.35
C PRO A 47 22.60 3.15 -14.76
N PRO A 48 22.98 4.31 -15.36
CA PRO A 48 22.57 5.62 -14.87
C PRO A 48 21.06 5.56 -14.67
N ALA A 49 20.63 5.87 -13.43
CA ALA A 49 19.21 5.90 -13.11
C ALA A 49 18.56 6.73 -14.20
N ALA A 50 17.83 6.06 -15.09
CA ALA A 50 17.11 6.75 -16.16
C ALA A 50 16.31 7.82 -15.45
N SER A 51 16.61 9.09 -15.71
CA SER A 51 15.92 10.23 -15.12
C SER A 51 14.45 9.96 -15.36
N ALA A 52 13.75 9.49 -14.33
CA ALA A 52 12.36 9.11 -14.45
C ALA A 52 11.65 10.36 -14.96
N LEU A 53 11.18 10.33 -16.19
CA LEU A 53 10.41 11.42 -16.77
C LEU A 53 9.23 11.63 -15.81
N VAL A 54 9.30 12.71 -15.04
CA VAL A 54 8.21 13.05 -14.10
C VAL A 54 7.00 13.41 -14.96
N VAL A 55 6.11 12.44 -15.10
CA VAL A 55 4.85 12.63 -15.83
C VAL A 55 3.90 13.37 -14.89
N PRO A 56 3.43 14.58 -15.25
CA PRO A 56 2.48 15.30 -14.41
C PRO A 56 1.17 14.51 -14.32
N ALA A 57 0.64 14.38 -13.09
CA ALA A 57 -0.67 13.79 -12.89
C ALA A 57 -1.76 14.68 -13.51
N THR A 58 -2.68 14.08 -14.25
CA THR A 58 -3.83 14.76 -14.85
C THR A 58 -5.16 14.29 -14.26
N LYS A 59 -5.19 13.09 -13.72
CA LYS A 59 -6.35 12.45 -13.09
C LYS A 59 -5.91 11.56 -11.92
N LEU A 60 -6.89 11.09 -11.16
CA LEU A 60 -6.70 10.04 -10.16
C LEU A 60 -7.61 8.86 -10.46
N LEU A 61 -7.06 7.66 -10.36
CA LEU A 61 -7.84 6.42 -10.26
C LEU A 61 -8.09 6.15 -8.79
N ALA A 62 -9.36 6.02 -8.40
CA ALA A 62 -9.77 5.63 -7.07
C ALA A 62 -10.39 4.23 -7.11
N ILE A 63 -9.78 3.29 -6.40
CA ILE A 63 -10.26 1.91 -6.28
C ILE A 63 -10.89 1.77 -4.90
N GLY A 64 -12.22 1.80 -4.86
CA GLY A 64 -13.02 1.59 -3.65
C GLY A 64 -13.20 0.10 -3.38
N SER A 65 -13.08 -0.30 -2.13
CA SER A 65 -13.32 -1.65 -1.67
C SER A 65 -14.14 -1.61 -0.38
N PHE A 66 -15.08 -2.54 -0.23
CA PHE A 66 -15.82 -2.69 1.01
C PHE A 66 -14.88 -3.12 2.14
N THR A 67 -15.06 -2.52 3.31
CA THR A 67 -14.38 -2.93 4.54
C THR A 67 -15.00 -4.20 5.12
N ALA A 68 -14.33 -4.84 6.06
CA ALA A 68 -14.87 -6.01 6.76
C ALA A 68 -16.19 -5.72 7.52
N LYS A 69 -16.51 -4.45 7.77
CA LYS A 69 -17.77 -4.01 8.40
C LYS A 69 -18.95 -3.92 7.44
N ALA A 70 -18.69 -3.95 6.14
CA ALA A 70 -19.71 -3.75 5.09
C ALA A 70 -20.46 -5.06 4.80
N THR A 71 -21.33 -5.47 5.71
CA THR A 71 -22.29 -6.56 5.45
C THR A 71 -23.49 -6.05 4.65
N PRO A 72 -24.19 -6.90 3.89
CA PRO A 72 -25.33 -6.48 3.07
C PRO A 72 -26.40 -5.69 3.84
N ASP A 73 -26.74 -6.14 5.03
CA ASP A 73 -27.76 -5.50 5.89
C ASP A 73 -27.34 -4.09 6.32
N VAL A 74 -26.03 -3.80 6.35
CA VAL A 74 -25.49 -2.50 6.79
C VAL A 74 -25.37 -1.53 5.61
N TRP A 75 -24.85 -1.96 4.46
CA TRP A 75 -24.62 -1.05 3.34
C TRP A 75 -25.85 -0.87 2.42
N GLN A 76 -26.73 -1.87 2.30
CA GLN A 76 -27.89 -1.78 1.41
C GLN A 76 -28.82 -0.58 1.72
N PRO A 77 -29.14 -0.27 2.99
CA PRO A 77 -29.96 0.91 3.30
C PRO A 77 -29.30 2.24 2.94
N ILE A 78 -27.95 2.29 2.88
CA ILE A 78 -27.15 3.48 2.58
C ILE A 78 -27.02 3.68 1.06
N LEU A 79 -27.08 2.61 0.28
CA LEU A 79 -26.80 2.62 -1.15
C LEU A 79 -27.62 3.66 -1.96
N PRO A 80 -28.91 3.89 -1.72
CA PRO A 80 -29.64 4.91 -2.48
C PRO A 80 -29.10 6.33 -2.29
N SER A 81 -28.62 6.67 -1.08
CA SER A 81 -27.99 7.95 -0.81
C SER A 81 -26.58 8.03 -1.40
N GLU A 82 -25.81 6.96 -1.31
CA GLU A 82 -24.50 6.82 -1.94
C GLU A 82 -24.57 7.09 -3.45
N VAL A 83 -25.46 6.40 -4.15
CA VAL A 83 -25.65 6.58 -5.60
C VAL A 83 -26.03 8.02 -5.92
N ARG A 84 -26.92 8.64 -5.15
CA ARG A 84 -27.33 10.03 -5.38
C ARG A 84 -26.16 11.01 -5.24
N GLU A 85 -25.34 10.87 -4.21
CA GLU A 85 -24.18 11.74 -4.01
C GLU A 85 -23.11 11.49 -5.09
N THR A 86 -22.87 10.23 -5.46
CA THR A 86 -21.97 9.89 -6.57
C THR A 86 -22.42 10.51 -7.88
N VAL A 87 -23.74 10.47 -8.21
CA VAL A 87 -24.27 11.14 -9.40
C VAL A 87 -24.07 12.66 -9.33
N ARG A 88 -24.24 13.28 -8.17
CA ARG A 88 -23.93 14.71 -7.99
C ARG A 88 -22.48 15.05 -8.30
N LEU A 89 -21.56 14.24 -7.83
CA LEU A 89 -20.12 14.41 -8.12
C LEU A 89 -19.83 14.23 -9.62
N TYR A 90 -20.48 13.29 -10.27
CA TYR A 90 -20.38 13.09 -11.71
C TYR A 90 -20.90 14.31 -12.48
N LEU A 91 -22.09 14.80 -12.17
CA LEU A 91 -22.69 15.98 -12.81
C LEU A 91 -21.89 17.26 -12.51
N ALA A 92 -21.21 17.34 -11.35
CA ALA A 92 -20.29 18.42 -11.02
C ALA A 92 -18.92 18.30 -11.72
N GLY A 93 -18.71 17.27 -12.55
CA GLY A 93 -17.47 17.03 -13.28
C GLY A 93 -16.30 16.59 -12.39
N LYS A 94 -16.54 16.17 -11.15
CA LYS A 94 -15.50 15.65 -10.25
C LYS A 94 -15.14 14.21 -10.57
N ILE A 95 -16.12 13.42 -10.98
CA ILE A 95 -15.95 12.05 -11.49
C ILE A 95 -16.09 12.12 -13.02
N ASP A 96 -15.10 11.54 -13.72
CA ASP A 96 -15.11 11.41 -15.17
C ASP A 96 -15.79 10.10 -15.61
N GLN A 97 -15.41 9.00 -14.95
CA GLN A 97 -15.95 7.67 -15.20
C GLN A 97 -16.11 6.92 -13.88
N TRP A 98 -17.04 6.00 -13.85
CA TRP A 98 -17.30 5.14 -12.70
C TRP A 98 -17.68 3.73 -13.14
N PHE A 99 -17.28 2.74 -12.36
CA PHE A 99 -17.53 1.34 -12.62
C PHE A 99 -17.79 0.60 -11.31
N VAL A 100 -18.63 -0.42 -11.36
CA VAL A 100 -18.73 -1.41 -10.28
C VAL A 100 -17.80 -2.56 -10.61
N LYS A 101 -17.05 -3.07 -9.63
CA LYS A 101 -16.23 -4.27 -9.81
C LYS A 101 -17.12 -5.46 -10.12
N GLN A 102 -16.69 -6.33 -11.03
CA GLN A 102 -17.49 -7.47 -11.47
C GLN A 102 -17.84 -8.43 -10.33
N ASP A 103 -16.96 -8.56 -9.36
CA ASP A 103 -17.15 -9.35 -8.13
C ASP A 103 -18.02 -8.64 -7.07
N GLN A 104 -18.54 -7.45 -7.39
CA GLN A 104 -19.33 -6.59 -6.50
C GLN A 104 -18.61 -6.21 -5.19
N SER A 105 -17.30 -6.37 -5.12
CA SER A 105 -16.48 -6.03 -3.94
C SER A 105 -16.26 -4.52 -3.74
N GLY A 106 -16.76 -3.68 -4.67
CA GLY A 106 -16.60 -2.24 -4.61
C GLY A 106 -16.74 -1.55 -5.96
N VAL A 107 -16.14 -0.37 -6.06
CA VAL A 107 -16.26 0.55 -7.20
C VAL A 107 -14.91 1.04 -7.69
N VAL A 108 -14.87 1.56 -8.91
CA VAL A 108 -13.69 2.23 -9.46
C VAL A 108 -14.13 3.57 -10.03
N PHE A 109 -13.45 4.65 -9.67
CA PHE A 109 -13.69 5.99 -10.21
C PHE A 109 -12.45 6.52 -10.94
N ILE A 110 -12.66 7.19 -12.05
CA ILE A 110 -11.68 8.11 -12.63
C ILE A 110 -12.09 9.53 -12.21
N LEU A 111 -11.23 10.19 -11.42
CA LEU A 111 -11.49 11.50 -10.86
C LEU A 111 -10.77 12.59 -11.67
N ASN A 112 -11.47 13.70 -11.92
CA ASN A 112 -10.88 14.93 -12.50
C ASN A 112 -10.18 15.76 -11.41
N LEU A 113 -9.33 15.11 -10.62
CA LEU A 113 -8.50 15.68 -9.56
C LEU A 113 -7.07 15.19 -9.72
N THR A 114 -6.12 15.98 -9.24
CA THR A 114 -4.69 15.65 -9.28
C THR A 114 -4.07 15.51 -7.90
N ASP A 115 -4.74 16.07 -6.87
CA ASP A 115 -4.31 16.00 -5.48
C ASP A 115 -5.02 14.84 -4.75
N PRO A 116 -4.26 13.82 -4.29
CA PRO A 116 -4.83 12.69 -3.56
C PRO A 116 -5.55 13.10 -2.26
N LYS A 117 -5.07 14.16 -1.58
CA LYS A 117 -5.72 14.62 -0.35
C LYS A 117 -7.13 15.13 -0.63
N GLN A 118 -7.29 15.96 -1.66
CA GLN A 118 -8.61 16.45 -2.06
C GLN A 118 -9.53 15.30 -2.49
N ALA A 119 -8.97 14.26 -3.13
CA ALA A 119 -9.76 13.09 -3.54
C ALA A 119 -10.23 12.29 -2.31
N HIS A 120 -9.37 12.05 -1.31
CA HIS A 120 -9.78 11.42 -0.05
C HIS A 120 -10.86 12.24 0.64
N ASP A 121 -10.64 13.55 0.83
CA ASP A 121 -11.60 14.45 1.48
C ASP A 121 -12.98 14.46 0.76
N LEU A 122 -13.00 14.19 -0.54
CA LEU A 122 -14.21 14.13 -1.33
C LEU A 122 -14.91 12.76 -1.20
N LEU A 123 -14.15 11.67 -1.29
CA LEU A 123 -14.68 10.31 -1.26
C LEU A 123 -15.13 9.90 0.15
N ASP A 124 -14.40 10.35 1.19
CA ASP A 124 -14.76 10.10 2.60
C ASP A 124 -16.06 10.82 3.01
N LYS A 125 -16.50 11.82 2.25
CA LYS A 125 -17.79 12.48 2.45
C LYS A 125 -18.97 11.73 1.82
N LEU A 126 -18.71 10.74 0.99
CA LEU A 126 -19.75 9.86 0.49
C LEU A 126 -20.35 9.02 1.63
N PRO A 127 -21.64 8.70 1.60
CA PRO A 127 -22.31 8.00 2.70
C PRO A 127 -21.64 6.70 3.15
N LEU A 128 -21.14 5.88 2.22
CA LEU A 128 -20.40 4.64 2.56
C LEU A 128 -19.03 4.95 3.17
N GLY A 129 -18.35 6.01 2.72
CA GLY A 129 -17.10 6.51 3.30
C GLY A 129 -17.31 7.00 4.72
N GLN A 130 -18.31 7.87 4.95
CA GLN A 130 -18.68 8.38 6.28
C GLN A 130 -19.04 7.27 7.27
N ALA A 131 -19.69 6.21 6.79
CA ALA A 131 -20.02 5.05 7.60
C ALA A 131 -18.82 4.11 7.85
N GLY A 132 -17.64 4.37 7.25
CA GLY A 132 -16.47 3.52 7.32
C GLY A 132 -16.66 2.15 6.68
N LEU A 133 -17.55 2.06 5.70
CA LEU A 133 -17.89 0.83 4.99
C LEU A 133 -17.11 0.68 3.68
N MET A 134 -16.47 1.75 3.21
CA MET A 134 -15.66 1.75 1.99
C MET A 134 -14.33 2.47 2.22
N GLU A 135 -13.27 1.89 1.68
CA GLU A 135 -11.91 2.45 1.68
C GLU A 135 -11.44 2.63 0.24
N PHE A 136 -10.66 3.68 -0.01
CA PHE A 136 -10.20 4.02 -1.35
C PHE A 136 -8.67 3.98 -1.45
N GLN A 137 -8.17 3.21 -2.40
CA GLN A 137 -6.79 3.31 -2.88
C GLN A 137 -6.74 4.32 -4.03
N LEU A 138 -5.83 5.29 -3.95
CA LEU A 138 -5.65 6.32 -4.97
C LEU A 138 -4.38 6.10 -5.77
N ILE A 139 -4.48 6.17 -7.10
CA ILE A 139 -3.35 6.06 -8.03
C ILE A 139 -3.35 7.30 -8.91
N ARG A 140 -2.22 8.00 -8.98
CA ARG A 140 -2.06 9.14 -9.88
C ARG A 140 -1.93 8.66 -11.32
N LEU A 141 -2.71 9.26 -12.21
CA LEU A 141 -2.67 8.99 -13.64
C LEU A 141 -2.10 10.21 -14.37
N GLY A 142 -1.20 9.97 -15.29
CA GLY A 142 -0.68 10.97 -16.21
C GLY A 142 -0.79 10.52 -17.66
N PRO A 143 -0.53 11.42 -18.61
CA PRO A 143 -0.54 11.08 -20.03
C PRO A 143 0.53 10.03 -20.34
N LEU A 144 0.28 9.18 -21.33
CA LEU A 144 1.23 8.19 -21.80
C LEU A 144 2.44 8.92 -22.42
N SER A 145 3.52 9.02 -21.64
CA SER A 145 4.72 9.78 -21.97
C SER A 145 5.58 9.19 -23.10
N PRO A 146 5.69 7.86 -23.28
CA PRO A 146 6.55 7.26 -24.30
C PRO A 146 6.22 7.64 -25.73
N LEU A 147 4.96 7.97 -26.04
CA LEU A 147 4.57 8.37 -27.40
C LEU A 147 5.31 9.61 -27.90
N ARG A 148 5.66 10.54 -27.02
CA ARG A 148 6.42 11.74 -27.39
C ARG A 148 7.88 11.41 -27.77
N ALA A 149 8.48 10.40 -27.13
CA ALA A 149 9.82 9.93 -27.49
C ALA A 149 9.85 9.32 -28.89
N LEU A 150 8.83 8.54 -29.26
CA LEU A 150 8.71 7.93 -30.58
C LEU A 150 8.56 8.98 -31.71
N LEU A 151 7.92 10.13 -31.44
CA LEU A 151 7.77 11.20 -32.40
C LEU A 151 9.08 11.97 -32.66
N ASN A 152 10.02 11.95 -31.71
CA ASN A 152 11.30 12.64 -31.83
C ASN A 152 12.40 11.81 -32.54
N GLU A 153 12.22 10.51 -32.71
CA GLU A 153 13.16 9.62 -33.40
C GLU A 153 13.04 9.67 -34.96
N SER A 154 11.98 10.29 -35.46
CA SER A 154 11.69 10.34 -36.89
C SER A 154 12.45 11.44 -37.66
N THR A 155 13.42 12.13 -37.02
CA THR A 155 14.17 13.27 -37.65
C THR A 155 15.69 13.00 -37.70
N ARG A 156 16.07 11.76 -37.99
CA ARG A 156 17.45 11.43 -38.36
C ARG A 156 17.54 10.79 -39.74
#